data_14b2d9b4a343821bfd5d8361bd08dc2a
#
_entry.id   14b2d9b4a343821bfd5d8361bd08dc2a
#
_cell.length_a   1.000
_cell.length_b   1.000
_cell.length_c   1.000
_cell.angle_alpha   90.00
_cell.angle_beta   90.00
_cell.angle_gamma   90.00
#
_symmetry.space_group_name_H-M   'P 1'
#
loop_
_entity.id
_entity.type
_entity.pdbx_description
1 polymer ?
#
loop_
_entity_poly.entity_id
_entity_poly.type
_entity_poly.pdbx_seq_one_letter_code
_entity_poly.pdbx_strand_id
1 'polypeptide(L)'
;MIARYCNTEGLLIRTEEVIQKEAGGQVRYLLEEGEKFRSDTPIAQLFPSQEAAEEAARQEVLRKERDLLEAIQRSTDTSRTADVETLNKEIALSLRRLTKSAEEKDMEAVSQLYMTLVEKIGRQQLATGQSTGFGERIRELQEQLTGNSGGQNLYSPQIGYFSRYVDGYEGVYTPDMLDQLDAASLGELLDRDYRSDPESFGKSVTDFTWYYAALVPKESAEFFYEGARVTMTFNGSGEQTVPGKVIQVKTGENGATMAVIQSTSVTADTVSHRTAGVRVDFSSYKGLRIPRKALRILDGQKGVYVKSGYSVRFKTVDILYTGSDYYLCRTQYSSSSQLSFLDEVIVEGTDLYDGKPINP
;
A
#
# COMPACT_ATOMS: atom_id res chain seq x y z
N MET A 1 8.29 -9.17 -18.03
CA MET A 1 7.23 -9.46 -17.06
C MET A 1 5.96 -9.69 -17.85
N ILE A 2 5.23 -10.74 -17.55
CA ILE A 2 3.90 -10.98 -18.10
C ILE A 2 3.01 -11.12 -16.88
N ALA A 3 2.04 -10.23 -16.79
CA ALA A 3 1.01 -10.28 -15.76
C ALA A 3 -0.32 -10.60 -16.44
N ARG A 4 -1.06 -11.56 -15.92
CA ARG A 4 -2.49 -11.72 -16.23
C ARG A 4 -3.25 -10.93 -15.17
N TYR A 5 -4.08 -10.04 -15.63
CA TYR A 5 -4.93 -9.24 -14.75
C TYR A 5 -6.36 -9.17 -15.31
N CYS A 6 -7.26 -8.85 -14.42
CA CYS A 6 -8.66 -8.59 -14.73
C CYS A 6 -9.12 -7.39 -13.91
N ASN A 7 -9.88 -6.50 -14.54
CA ASN A 7 -10.58 -5.44 -13.80
C ASN A 7 -11.96 -5.95 -13.40
N THR A 8 -12.30 -5.78 -12.13
CA THR A 8 -13.54 -6.23 -11.54
C THR A 8 -14.20 -5.09 -10.79
N GLU A 9 -15.51 -5.14 -10.66
CA GLU A 9 -16.27 -4.37 -9.69
C GLU A 9 -16.78 -5.30 -8.61
N GLY A 10 -16.75 -4.87 -7.37
CA GLY A 10 -17.13 -5.74 -6.27
C GLY A 10 -17.46 -5.03 -4.98
N LEU A 11 -18.01 -5.81 -4.06
CA LEU A 11 -18.45 -5.41 -2.73
C LEU A 11 -17.42 -5.82 -1.68
N LEU A 12 -17.09 -4.89 -0.79
CA LEU A 12 -16.25 -5.13 0.37
C LEU A 12 -17.12 -5.57 1.56
N ILE A 13 -16.85 -6.74 2.08
CA ILE A 13 -17.60 -7.39 3.15
C ILE A 13 -16.66 -7.60 4.35
N ARG A 14 -17.05 -7.07 5.51
CA ARG A 14 -16.24 -7.02 6.73
C ARG A 14 -17.13 -7.12 7.96
N THR A 15 -16.53 -7.46 9.10
CA THR A 15 -17.17 -7.28 10.40
C THR A 15 -16.92 -5.86 10.89
N GLU A 16 -17.97 -5.08 11.00
CA GLU A 16 -17.91 -3.65 11.30
C GLU A 16 -18.86 -3.31 12.45
N GLU A 17 -18.44 -2.39 13.30
CA GLU A 17 -19.25 -1.83 14.39
C GLU A 17 -19.22 -0.33 14.35
N VAL A 18 -20.39 0.31 14.36
CA VAL A 18 -20.52 1.76 14.39
C VAL A 18 -20.11 2.28 15.77
N ILE A 19 -19.23 3.25 15.78
CA ILE A 19 -18.81 3.95 17.00
C ILE A 19 -19.81 5.05 17.27
N GLN A 20 -20.53 4.94 18.39
CA GLN A 20 -21.57 5.87 18.77
C GLN A 20 -20.97 7.18 19.31
N LYS A 21 -21.55 8.30 18.90
CA LYS A 21 -21.22 9.61 19.46
C LYS A 21 -22.16 9.91 20.61
N GLU A 22 -21.65 9.88 21.84
CA GLU A 22 -22.48 10.07 23.03
C GLU A 22 -22.89 11.55 23.28
N ALA A 23 -22.23 12.53 22.64
CA ALA A 23 -22.49 13.95 22.86
C ALA A 23 -22.33 14.80 21.59
N GLY A 24 -23.07 15.91 21.50
CA GLY A 24 -22.87 16.95 20.50
C GLY A 24 -21.52 17.67 20.70
N GLY A 25 -20.98 18.26 19.64
CA GLY A 25 -19.73 19.03 19.68
C GLY A 25 -18.92 18.86 18.42
N GLN A 26 -17.81 19.59 18.35
CA GLN A 26 -16.86 19.48 17.25
C GLN A 26 -15.94 18.28 17.48
N VAL A 27 -15.80 17.44 16.47
CA VAL A 27 -14.97 16.24 16.50
C VAL A 27 -13.65 16.53 15.83
N ARG A 28 -12.57 16.23 16.52
CA ARG A 28 -11.23 16.18 15.95
C ARG A 28 -10.73 14.75 15.99
N TYR A 29 -10.60 14.13 14.84
CA TYR A 29 -10.06 12.78 14.74
C TYR A 29 -8.56 12.79 15.06
N LEU A 30 -8.13 11.77 15.81
CA LEU A 30 -6.73 11.52 16.16
C LEU A 30 -6.14 10.38 15.34
N LEU A 31 -7.00 9.53 14.76
CA LEU A 31 -6.62 8.42 13.92
C LEU A 31 -6.90 8.72 12.45
N GLU A 32 -6.06 8.18 11.59
CA GLU A 32 -6.24 8.20 10.15
C GLU A 32 -7.11 7.00 9.68
N GLU A 33 -7.58 7.09 8.43
CA GLU A 33 -8.31 5.99 7.79
C GLU A 33 -7.45 4.71 7.73
N GLY A 34 -7.99 3.60 8.21
CA GLY A 34 -7.28 2.32 8.24
C GLY A 34 -6.24 2.21 9.33
N GLU A 35 -6.12 3.18 10.22
CA GLU A 35 -5.20 3.09 11.35
C GLU A 35 -5.72 2.10 12.40
N LYS A 36 -4.81 1.25 12.87
CA LYS A 36 -5.11 0.26 13.89
C LYS A 36 -5.12 0.88 15.28
N PHE A 37 -6.15 0.58 16.05
CA PHE A 37 -6.28 1.09 17.41
C PHE A 37 -6.64 -0.03 18.42
N ARG A 38 -6.45 0.28 19.68
CA ARG A 38 -6.84 -0.54 20.84
C ARG A 38 -7.87 0.20 21.69
N SER A 39 -8.46 -0.49 22.64
CA SER A 39 -9.48 0.09 23.54
C SER A 39 -8.97 1.24 24.40
N ASP A 40 -7.66 1.34 24.64
CA ASP A 40 -7.00 2.43 25.37
C ASP A 40 -6.50 3.56 24.46
N THR A 41 -6.64 3.41 23.14
CA THR A 41 -6.23 4.42 22.16
C THR A 41 -7.35 5.43 21.93
N PRO A 42 -7.13 6.73 22.16
CA PRO A 42 -8.15 7.72 21.86
C PRO A 42 -8.30 7.86 20.34
N ILE A 43 -9.54 7.70 19.86
CA ILE A 43 -9.87 7.77 18.42
C ILE A 43 -10.04 9.20 17.98
N ALA A 44 -10.65 10.02 18.84
CA ALA A 44 -10.91 11.42 18.58
C ALA A 44 -11.03 12.21 19.86
N GLN A 45 -11.08 13.53 19.72
CA GLN A 45 -11.41 14.47 20.77
C GLN A 45 -12.70 15.23 20.42
N LEU A 46 -13.56 15.37 21.43
CA LEU A 46 -14.77 16.18 21.36
C LEU A 46 -14.50 17.53 22.02
N PHE A 47 -14.86 18.59 21.33
CA PHE A 47 -14.77 19.97 21.83
C PHE A 47 -16.16 20.61 21.90
N PRO A 48 -16.40 21.50 22.87
CA PRO A 48 -17.70 22.16 23.00
C PRO A 48 -18.00 23.15 21.85
N SER A 49 -16.98 23.66 21.17
CA SER A 49 -17.13 24.58 20.04
C SER A 49 -15.99 24.43 19.02
N GLN A 50 -16.17 25.03 17.85
CA GLN A 50 -15.15 25.08 16.82
C GLN A 50 -13.91 25.87 17.27
N GLU A 51 -14.10 26.97 17.96
CA GLU A 51 -13.02 27.80 18.49
C GLU A 51 -12.16 27.02 19.50
N ALA A 52 -12.80 26.19 20.33
CA ALA A 52 -12.09 25.33 21.28
C ALA A 52 -11.26 24.25 20.56
N ALA A 53 -11.78 23.69 19.46
CA ALA A 53 -11.07 22.72 18.64
C ALA A 53 -9.88 23.37 17.90
N GLU A 54 -10.04 24.57 17.36
CA GLU A 54 -8.99 25.32 16.68
C GLU A 54 -7.88 25.72 17.67
N GLU A 55 -8.23 26.18 18.87
CA GLU A 55 -7.26 26.53 19.89
C GLU A 55 -6.49 25.28 20.35
N ALA A 56 -7.16 24.15 20.56
CA ALA A 56 -6.52 22.88 20.89
C ALA A 56 -5.55 22.42 19.79
N ALA A 57 -5.92 22.58 18.51
CA ALA A 57 -5.05 22.29 17.39
C ALA A 57 -3.79 23.17 17.40
N ARG A 58 -3.96 24.47 17.66
CA ARG A 58 -2.85 25.42 17.79
C ARG A 58 -1.91 25.04 18.93
N GLN A 59 -2.47 24.74 20.10
CA GLN A 59 -1.71 24.33 21.27
C GLN A 59 -0.91 23.03 21.01
N GLU A 60 -1.44 22.09 20.24
CA GLU A 60 -0.74 20.88 19.87
C GLU A 60 0.46 21.13 18.95
N VAL A 61 0.32 22.03 17.98
CA VAL A 61 1.45 22.43 17.12
C VAL A 61 2.57 23.03 17.97
N LEU A 62 2.24 23.91 18.91
CA LEU A 62 3.22 24.52 19.81
C LEU A 62 3.90 23.46 20.71
N ARG A 63 3.14 22.49 21.21
CA ARG A 63 3.70 21.37 21.98
C ARG A 63 4.67 20.53 21.16
N LYS A 64 4.28 20.13 19.94
CA LYS A 64 5.15 19.37 19.04
C LYS A 64 6.44 20.12 18.71
N GLU A 65 6.35 21.45 18.47
CA GLU A 65 7.54 22.28 18.26
C GLU A 65 8.44 22.29 19.49
N ARG A 66 7.87 22.55 20.68
CA ARG A 66 8.62 22.53 21.95
C ARG A 66 9.30 21.17 22.17
N ASP A 67 8.56 20.07 22.06
CA ASP A 67 9.07 18.71 22.31
C ASP A 67 10.21 18.35 21.35
N LEU A 68 10.10 18.78 20.09
CA LEU A 68 11.14 18.63 19.11
C LEU A 68 12.41 19.40 19.48
N LEU A 69 12.27 20.69 19.85
CA LEU A 69 13.41 21.51 20.26
C LEU A 69 14.10 20.98 21.51
N GLU A 70 13.32 20.52 22.49
CA GLU A 70 13.85 19.85 23.68
C GLU A 70 14.58 18.54 23.36
N ALA A 71 14.03 17.74 22.42
CA ALA A 71 14.67 16.50 21.98
C ALA A 71 16.01 16.77 21.26
N ILE A 72 16.05 17.79 20.40
CA ILE A 72 17.28 18.21 19.73
C ILE A 72 18.30 18.69 20.77
N GLN A 73 17.89 19.51 21.74
CA GLN A 73 18.78 20.02 22.77
C GLN A 73 19.34 18.89 23.66
N ARG A 74 18.55 17.85 23.96
CA ARG A 74 19.01 16.67 24.71
C ARG A 74 19.94 15.75 23.93
N SER A 75 19.90 15.78 22.59
CA SER A 75 20.72 14.93 21.73
C SER A 75 22.15 15.43 21.49
N THR A 76 22.64 16.35 22.34
CA THR A 76 23.96 17.01 22.20
C THR A 76 25.14 16.05 22.05
N ASP A 77 25.11 14.88 22.68
CA ASP A 77 26.26 13.94 22.65
C ASP A 77 26.40 13.19 21.31
N THR A 78 25.30 12.91 20.62
CA THR A 78 25.30 12.22 19.31
C THR A 78 25.49 13.18 18.13
N SER A 79 25.15 14.45 18.30
CA SER A 79 25.24 15.44 17.21
C SER A 79 26.66 15.92 16.91
N ARG A 80 27.60 15.81 17.87
CA ARG A 80 29.01 16.20 17.67
C ARG A 80 29.78 15.31 16.69
N THR A 81 29.27 14.13 16.38
CA THR A 81 29.85 13.18 15.40
C THR A 81 29.14 13.22 14.06
N ALA A 82 28.13 14.08 13.90
CA ALA A 82 27.38 14.18 12.65
C ALA A 82 28.23 14.83 11.56
N ASP A 83 28.21 14.27 10.36
CA ASP A 83 28.84 14.84 9.18
C ASP A 83 28.05 16.09 8.73
N VAL A 84 28.64 17.26 8.98
CA VAL A 84 28.06 18.58 8.65
C VAL A 84 27.80 18.72 7.15
N GLU A 85 28.63 18.11 6.29
CA GLU A 85 28.43 18.17 4.84
C GLU A 85 27.19 17.38 4.43
N THR A 86 26.97 16.22 5.02
CA THR A 86 25.76 15.42 4.80
C THR A 86 24.51 16.14 5.29
N LEU A 87 24.55 16.75 6.48
CA LEU A 87 23.45 17.56 7.01
C LEU A 87 23.09 18.73 6.10
N ASN A 88 24.10 19.44 5.57
CA ASN A 88 23.87 20.54 4.63
C ASN A 88 23.15 20.08 3.34
N LYS A 89 23.55 18.93 2.78
CA LYS A 89 22.88 18.34 1.62
C LYS A 89 21.42 17.97 1.93
N GLU A 90 21.18 17.38 3.09
CA GLU A 90 19.84 17.01 3.52
C GLU A 90 18.95 18.22 3.80
N ILE A 91 19.48 19.30 4.40
CA ILE A 91 18.77 20.58 4.59
C ILE A 91 18.36 21.16 3.24
N ALA A 92 19.28 21.20 2.27
CA ALA A 92 18.97 21.73 0.94
C ALA A 92 17.90 20.91 0.22
N LEU A 93 17.91 19.59 0.36
CA LEU A 93 16.86 18.71 -0.19
C LEU A 93 15.50 18.92 0.50
N SER A 94 15.51 19.07 1.84
CA SER A 94 14.29 19.31 2.62
C SER A 94 13.65 20.65 2.26
N LEU A 95 14.47 21.71 2.07
CA LEU A 95 14.01 23.02 1.60
C LEU A 95 13.33 22.93 0.23
N ARG A 96 13.93 22.23 -0.72
CA ARG A 96 13.33 22.05 -2.06
C ARG A 96 11.99 21.32 -2.00
N ARG A 97 11.89 20.28 -1.17
CA ARG A 97 10.63 19.55 -0.97
C ARG A 97 9.57 20.44 -0.34
N LEU A 98 9.93 21.21 0.68
CA LEU A 98 9.03 22.14 1.36
C LEU A 98 8.50 23.20 0.39
N THR A 99 9.37 23.79 -0.45
CA THR A 99 8.95 24.76 -1.47
C THR A 99 7.96 24.12 -2.44
N LYS A 100 8.23 22.89 -2.92
CA LYS A 100 7.34 22.19 -3.84
C LYS A 100 5.98 21.91 -3.20
N SER A 101 5.93 21.38 -1.97
CA SER A 101 4.68 21.13 -1.26
C SER A 101 3.88 22.41 -0.99
N ALA A 102 4.57 23.53 -0.73
CA ALA A 102 3.93 24.84 -0.58
C ALA A 102 3.31 25.35 -1.90
N GLU A 103 3.98 25.15 -3.04
CA GLU A 103 3.45 25.45 -4.37
C GLU A 103 2.22 24.58 -4.70
N GLU A 104 2.22 23.32 -4.31
CA GLU A 104 1.12 22.37 -4.46
C GLU A 104 -0.02 22.61 -3.45
N LYS A 105 0.15 23.53 -2.49
CA LYS A 105 -0.78 23.85 -1.40
C LYS A 105 -1.08 22.68 -0.47
N ASP A 106 -0.17 21.71 -0.39
CA ASP A 106 -0.25 20.61 0.55
C ASP A 106 0.26 21.07 1.93
N MET A 107 -0.66 21.63 2.73
CA MET A 107 -0.34 22.22 4.04
C MET A 107 0.08 21.16 5.07
N GLU A 108 -0.38 19.92 4.93
CA GLU A 108 0.01 18.82 5.81
C GLU A 108 1.47 18.43 5.57
N ALA A 109 1.85 18.18 4.32
CA ALA A 109 3.23 17.93 3.93
C ALA A 109 4.16 19.10 4.29
N VAL A 110 3.71 20.35 4.12
CA VAL A 110 4.46 21.54 4.54
C VAL A 110 4.76 21.50 6.04
N SER A 111 3.77 21.19 6.87
CA SER A 111 3.94 21.14 8.33
C SER A 111 4.95 20.05 8.74
N GLN A 112 4.84 18.86 8.19
CA GLN A 112 5.76 17.74 8.47
C GLN A 112 7.19 18.04 8.01
N LEU A 113 7.34 18.59 6.79
CA LEU A 113 8.64 18.97 6.24
C LEU A 113 9.29 20.10 7.00
N TYR A 114 8.52 21.07 7.49
CA TYR A 114 9.00 22.13 8.37
C TYR A 114 9.63 21.58 9.64
N MET A 115 8.95 20.68 10.35
CA MET A 115 9.47 20.05 11.56
C MET A 115 10.76 19.27 11.29
N THR A 116 10.82 18.52 10.19
CA THR A 116 12.02 17.81 9.75
C THR A 116 13.17 18.76 9.45
N LEU A 117 12.88 19.89 8.84
CA LEU A 117 13.89 20.92 8.52
C LEU A 117 14.46 21.57 9.80
N VAL A 118 13.60 21.92 10.76
CA VAL A 118 14.00 22.46 12.07
C VAL A 118 14.92 21.49 12.80
N GLU A 119 14.58 20.18 12.80
CA GLU A 119 15.43 19.14 13.39
C GLU A 119 16.83 19.12 12.75
N LYS A 120 16.93 19.11 11.42
CA LYS A 120 18.21 19.04 10.71
C LYS A 120 19.06 20.28 10.91
N ILE A 121 18.44 21.46 10.87
CA ILE A 121 19.12 22.73 11.13
C ILE A 121 19.65 22.76 12.57
N GLY A 122 18.82 22.33 13.53
CA GLY A 122 19.22 22.26 14.92
C GLY A 122 20.42 21.34 15.17
N ARG A 123 20.41 20.15 14.57
CA ARG A 123 21.54 19.21 14.62
C ARG A 123 22.82 19.81 13.99
N GLN A 124 22.69 20.51 12.86
CA GLN A 124 23.81 21.18 12.20
C GLN A 124 24.41 22.29 13.09
N GLN A 125 23.57 23.13 13.71
CA GLN A 125 24.03 24.18 14.62
C GLN A 125 24.74 23.60 15.83
N LEU A 126 24.22 22.54 16.43
CA LEU A 126 24.87 21.83 17.54
C LEU A 126 26.22 21.22 17.12
N ALA A 127 26.29 20.60 15.93
CA ALA A 127 27.53 20.02 15.41
C ALA A 127 28.62 21.10 15.13
N THR A 128 28.20 22.30 14.73
CA THR A 128 29.12 23.44 14.49
C THR A 128 29.44 24.26 15.74
N GLY A 129 28.85 23.93 16.90
CA GLY A 129 29.03 24.66 18.15
C GLY A 129 28.38 26.05 18.17
N GLN A 130 27.46 26.32 17.26
CA GLN A 130 26.70 27.57 17.25
C GLN A 130 25.60 27.59 18.32
N SER A 131 25.30 28.79 18.84
CA SER A 131 24.15 28.96 19.72
C SER A 131 22.85 28.76 18.90
N THR A 132 21.99 27.85 19.36
CA THR A 132 20.76 27.51 18.65
C THR A 132 19.59 28.44 18.95
N GLY A 133 19.69 29.26 20.04
CA GLY A 133 18.55 30.03 20.54
C GLY A 133 17.36 29.17 21.03
N PHE A 134 17.50 27.84 21.05
CA PHE A 134 16.41 26.93 21.40
C PHE A 134 15.90 27.13 22.82
N GLY A 135 16.79 27.44 23.78
CA GLY A 135 16.37 27.68 25.15
C GLY A 135 15.40 28.86 25.29
N GLU A 136 15.62 29.95 24.54
CA GLU A 136 14.69 31.08 24.51
C GLU A 136 13.39 30.71 23.82
N ARG A 137 13.47 30.02 22.67
CA ARG A 137 12.27 29.58 21.95
C ARG A 137 11.42 28.59 22.75
N ILE A 138 12.05 27.63 23.44
CA ILE A 138 11.36 26.69 24.34
C ILE A 138 10.61 27.45 25.45
N ARG A 139 11.23 28.48 26.04
CA ARG A 139 10.58 29.28 27.08
C ARG A 139 9.39 30.08 26.51
N GLU A 140 9.53 30.70 25.35
CA GLU A 140 8.42 31.39 24.67
C GLU A 140 7.26 30.42 24.40
N LEU A 141 7.56 29.23 23.88
CA LEU A 141 6.54 28.19 23.65
C LEU A 141 5.87 27.75 24.94
N GLN A 142 6.62 27.59 26.03
CA GLN A 142 6.05 27.26 27.35
C GLN A 142 5.13 28.35 27.87
N GLU A 143 5.45 29.64 27.65
CA GLU A 143 4.58 30.76 28.03
C GLU A 143 3.30 30.82 27.17
N GLN A 144 3.37 30.45 25.90
CA GLN A 144 2.21 30.39 25.00
C GLN A 144 1.33 29.16 25.22
N LEU A 145 1.89 28.08 25.76
CA LEU A 145 1.13 26.88 26.10
C LEU A 145 0.26 27.14 27.33
N THR A 146 -0.99 27.50 27.08
CA THR A 146 -2.03 27.51 28.09
C THR A 146 -2.45 26.09 28.43
N GLY A 147 -2.86 25.85 29.67
CA GLY A 147 -3.21 24.50 30.17
C GLY A 147 -4.27 23.77 29.34
N ASN A 148 -4.82 22.76 29.86
CA ASN A 148 -5.68 21.75 29.25
C ASN A 148 -6.62 22.27 28.12
N SER A 149 -6.46 21.74 26.93
CA SER A 149 -7.23 22.14 25.71
C SER A 149 -8.73 21.76 25.73
N GLY A 150 -9.26 21.31 26.86
CA GLY A 150 -10.71 21.14 27.09
C GLY A 150 -11.40 20.04 26.26
N GLY A 151 -10.68 19.31 25.43
CA GLY A 151 -11.25 18.23 24.65
C GLY A 151 -11.44 16.95 25.46
N GLN A 152 -12.59 16.31 25.31
CA GLN A 152 -12.87 15.00 25.88
C GLN A 152 -12.42 13.91 24.87
N ASN A 153 -11.53 13.02 25.32
CA ASN A 153 -11.12 11.87 24.48
C ASN A 153 -12.25 10.88 24.34
N LEU A 154 -12.47 10.45 23.09
CA LEU A 154 -13.36 9.33 22.75
C LEU A 154 -12.53 8.07 22.52
N TYR A 155 -13.02 6.98 23.07
CA TYR A 155 -12.44 5.64 22.95
C TYR A 155 -13.47 4.69 22.38
N SER A 156 -13.02 3.62 21.73
CA SER A 156 -13.87 2.48 21.41
C SER A 156 -13.56 1.33 22.36
N PRO A 157 -14.57 0.58 22.81
CA PRO A 157 -14.33 -0.63 23.61
C PRO A 157 -13.69 -1.75 22.79
N GLN A 158 -13.74 -1.65 21.47
CA GLN A 158 -13.24 -2.64 20.52
C GLN A 158 -11.78 -2.38 20.14
N ILE A 159 -11.13 -3.43 19.64
CA ILE A 159 -9.84 -3.36 18.95
C ILE A 159 -10.13 -3.51 17.46
N GLY A 160 -9.57 -2.65 16.61
CA GLY A 160 -9.86 -2.74 15.19
C GLY A 160 -9.09 -1.73 14.36
N TYR A 161 -9.59 -1.50 13.16
CA TYR A 161 -9.13 -0.44 12.25
C TYR A 161 -10.21 0.63 12.15
N PHE A 162 -9.80 1.87 12.22
CA PHE A 162 -10.71 3.01 12.23
C PHE A 162 -11.13 3.41 10.82
N SER A 163 -12.40 3.79 10.66
CA SER A 163 -12.91 4.48 9.48
C SER A 163 -13.97 5.52 9.87
N ARG A 164 -13.92 6.67 9.20
CA ARG A 164 -14.94 7.73 9.35
C ARG A 164 -16.20 7.46 8.54
N TYR A 165 -16.10 6.56 7.54
CA TYR A 165 -17.16 6.30 6.58
C TYR A 165 -18.13 5.25 7.10
N VAL A 166 -19.33 5.71 7.51
CA VAL A 166 -20.46 4.87 7.93
C VAL A 166 -21.54 5.01 6.89
N ASP A 167 -21.99 3.92 6.31
CA ASP A 167 -22.97 3.89 5.21
C ASP A 167 -24.32 3.23 5.59
N GLY A 168 -24.47 2.82 6.85
CA GLY A 168 -25.68 2.18 7.38
C GLY A 168 -25.81 0.70 7.08
N TYR A 169 -24.79 0.08 6.45
CA TYR A 169 -24.78 -1.35 6.14
C TYR A 169 -23.78 -2.16 6.99
N GLU A 170 -23.21 -1.56 8.03
CA GLU A 170 -22.15 -2.16 8.86
C GLU A 170 -22.59 -3.47 9.53
N GLY A 171 -23.86 -3.57 9.94
CA GLY A 171 -24.42 -4.79 10.51
C GLY A 171 -25.15 -5.69 9.49
N VAL A 172 -25.21 -5.28 8.21
CA VAL A 172 -25.96 -5.97 7.17
C VAL A 172 -25.06 -6.81 6.28
N TYR A 173 -23.94 -6.24 5.83
CA TYR A 173 -23.01 -6.94 4.94
C TYR A 173 -21.87 -7.58 5.74
N THR A 174 -22.23 -8.66 6.40
CA THR A 174 -21.33 -9.46 7.21
C THR A 174 -20.81 -10.67 6.45
N PRO A 175 -19.73 -11.33 6.88
CA PRO A 175 -19.20 -12.53 6.24
C PRO A 175 -20.22 -13.67 6.08
N ASP A 176 -21.23 -13.74 6.93
CA ASP A 176 -22.28 -14.78 6.90
C ASP A 176 -23.13 -14.74 5.62
N MET A 177 -23.18 -13.59 4.93
CA MET A 177 -23.92 -13.49 3.68
C MET A 177 -23.24 -14.18 2.49
N LEU A 178 -21.95 -14.49 2.56
CA LEU A 178 -21.16 -15.01 1.44
C LEU A 178 -21.72 -16.33 0.88
N ASP A 179 -22.26 -17.18 1.74
CA ASP A 179 -22.81 -18.46 1.31
C ASP A 179 -24.06 -18.30 0.44
N GLN A 180 -24.84 -17.25 0.68
CA GLN A 180 -26.09 -16.96 -0.04
C GLN A 180 -25.89 -16.04 -1.24
N LEU A 181 -24.74 -15.35 -1.32
CA LEU A 181 -24.42 -14.40 -2.39
C LEU A 181 -24.12 -15.16 -3.70
N ASP A 182 -24.68 -14.66 -4.81
CA ASP A 182 -24.39 -15.09 -6.17
C ASP A 182 -24.13 -13.88 -7.10
N ALA A 183 -23.84 -14.13 -8.37
CA ALA A 183 -23.52 -13.06 -9.32
C ALA A 183 -24.69 -12.11 -9.58
N ALA A 184 -25.94 -12.59 -9.52
CA ALA A 184 -27.13 -11.79 -9.77
C ALA A 184 -27.40 -10.85 -8.58
N SER A 185 -27.45 -11.41 -7.37
CA SER A 185 -27.65 -10.64 -6.14
C SER A 185 -26.50 -9.67 -5.88
N LEU A 186 -25.26 -10.05 -6.21
CA LEU A 186 -24.12 -9.13 -6.14
C LEU A 186 -24.30 -7.94 -7.10
N GLY A 187 -24.78 -8.17 -8.34
CA GLY A 187 -25.06 -7.10 -9.28
C GLY A 187 -26.07 -6.09 -8.71
N GLU A 188 -27.17 -6.58 -8.12
CA GLU A 188 -28.17 -5.70 -7.49
C GLU A 188 -27.59 -4.90 -6.30
N LEU A 189 -26.64 -5.49 -5.56
CA LEU A 189 -25.97 -4.78 -4.47
C LEU A 189 -25.00 -3.71 -5.01
N LEU A 190 -24.33 -3.95 -6.11
CA LEU A 190 -23.40 -2.98 -6.71
C LEU A 190 -24.11 -1.75 -7.31
N ASP A 191 -25.37 -1.92 -7.74
CA ASP A 191 -26.19 -0.83 -8.28
C ASP A 191 -26.76 0.10 -7.19
N ARG A 192 -26.58 -0.24 -5.90
CA ARG A 192 -27.05 0.61 -4.79
C ARG A 192 -26.14 1.82 -4.58
N ASP A 193 -26.77 2.91 -4.10
CA ASP A 193 -26.04 4.13 -3.72
C ASP A 193 -25.63 4.03 -2.24
N TYR A 194 -24.33 3.92 -2.00
CA TYR A 194 -23.73 3.87 -0.67
C TYR A 194 -23.19 5.25 -0.31
N ARG A 195 -23.94 6.00 0.52
CA ARG A 195 -23.52 7.32 0.97
C ARG A 195 -23.10 7.29 2.42
N SER A 196 -22.01 7.97 2.72
CA SER A 196 -21.60 8.16 4.11
C SER A 196 -22.64 8.98 4.86
N ASP A 197 -23.01 8.52 6.04
CA ASP A 197 -23.87 9.27 6.96
C ASP A 197 -23.03 10.39 7.63
N PRO A 198 -23.31 11.67 7.35
CA PRO A 198 -22.56 12.78 7.92
C PRO A 198 -22.78 12.96 9.43
N GLU A 199 -23.86 12.39 9.98
CA GLU A 199 -24.17 12.45 11.41
C GLU A 199 -23.43 11.38 12.22
N SER A 200 -22.92 10.35 11.57
CA SER A 200 -22.17 9.29 12.23
C SER A 200 -20.76 9.75 12.60
N PHE A 201 -20.23 9.16 13.67
CA PHE A 201 -18.88 9.45 14.15
C PHE A 201 -17.82 8.66 13.38
N GLY A 202 -18.07 7.40 13.12
CA GLY A 202 -17.17 6.48 12.47
C GLY A 202 -17.48 5.03 12.84
N LYS A 203 -16.65 4.13 12.37
CA LYS A 203 -16.78 2.70 12.62
C LYS A 203 -15.44 2.06 12.94
N SER A 204 -15.50 0.92 13.59
CA SER A 204 -14.41 -0.01 13.81
C SER A 204 -14.57 -1.22 12.92
N VAL A 205 -13.55 -1.57 12.15
CA VAL A 205 -13.44 -2.86 11.49
C VAL A 205 -12.76 -3.81 12.46
N THR A 206 -13.53 -4.72 13.07
CA THR A 206 -13.09 -5.49 14.24
C THR A 206 -12.42 -6.82 13.88
N ASP A 207 -12.74 -7.40 12.72
CA ASP A 207 -12.04 -8.58 12.20
C ASP A 207 -10.90 -8.16 11.27
N PHE A 208 -9.78 -8.85 11.38
CA PHE A 208 -8.63 -8.65 10.48
C PHE A 208 -8.81 -9.32 9.13
N THR A 209 -9.84 -10.13 8.98
CA THR A 209 -10.19 -10.81 7.74
C THR A 209 -11.36 -10.09 7.08
N TRP A 210 -11.18 -9.75 5.81
CA TRP A 210 -12.20 -9.15 5.00
C TRP A 210 -12.29 -9.83 3.63
N TYR A 211 -13.38 -9.59 2.93
CA TYR A 211 -13.70 -10.26 1.68
C TYR A 211 -14.06 -9.25 0.61
N TYR A 212 -13.65 -9.54 -0.59
CA TYR A 212 -14.03 -8.82 -1.79
C TYR A 212 -14.82 -9.75 -2.70
N ALA A 213 -16.12 -9.55 -2.78
CA ALA A 213 -17.01 -10.27 -3.68
C ALA A 213 -17.02 -9.53 -5.03
N ALA A 214 -16.48 -10.14 -6.06
CA ALA A 214 -16.23 -9.53 -7.35
C ALA A 214 -17.14 -10.12 -8.44
N LEU A 215 -17.72 -9.28 -9.30
CA LEU A 215 -18.24 -9.70 -10.59
C LEU A 215 -17.08 -9.93 -11.55
N VAL A 216 -17.01 -11.14 -12.09
CA VAL A 216 -15.89 -11.55 -12.94
C VAL A 216 -16.32 -11.49 -14.42
N PRO A 217 -15.60 -10.74 -15.29
CA PRO A 217 -15.83 -10.78 -16.72
C PRO A 217 -15.69 -12.19 -17.28
N LYS A 218 -16.58 -12.58 -18.20
CA LYS A 218 -16.66 -13.93 -18.76
C LYS A 218 -15.35 -14.45 -19.34
N GLU A 219 -14.59 -13.57 -19.99
CA GLU A 219 -13.28 -13.85 -20.59
C GLU A 219 -12.17 -14.13 -19.56
N SER A 220 -12.39 -13.76 -18.30
CA SER A 220 -11.43 -13.92 -17.21
C SER A 220 -11.83 -15.00 -16.20
N ALA A 221 -13.02 -15.58 -16.35
CA ALA A 221 -13.57 -16.54 -15.39
C ALA A 221 -12.66 -17.76 -15.16
N GLU A 222 -11.95 -18.21 -16.19
CA GLU A 222 -11.00 -19.36 -16.11
C GLU A 222 -9.83 -19.12 -15.16
N PHE A 223 -9.50 -17.86 -14.85
CA PHE A 223 -8.37 -17.52 -13.97
C PHE A 223 -8.76 -17.52 -12.49
N PHE A 224 -10.07 -17.46 -12.21
CA PHE A 224 -10.61 -17.51 -10.87
C PHE A 224 -10.93 -18.96 -10.50
N TYR A 225 -10.16 -19.52 -9.59
CA TYR A 225 -10.42 -20.84 -9.01
C TYR A 225 -10.10 -20.82 -7.52
N GLU A 226 -10.76 -21.64 -6.75
CA GLU A 226 -10.55 -21.72 -5.30
C GLU A 226 -9.10 -22.06 -4.96
N GLY A 227 -8.52 -21.28 -4.07
CA GLY A 227 -7.12 -21.38 -3.70
C GLY A 227 -6.16 -20.52 -4.51
N ALA A 228 -6.60 -19.88 -5.62
CA ALA A 228 -5.77 -18.98 -6.40
C ALA A 228 -5.29 -17.81 -5.54
N ARG A 229 -3.98 -17.52 -5.61
CA ARG A 229 -3.39 -16.34 -4.98
C ARG A 229 -3.39 -15.19 -5.97
N VAL A 230 -3.85 -14.05 -5.52
CA VAL A 230 -3.99 -12.85 -6.33
C VAL A 230 -3.41 -11.64 -5.62
N THR A 231 -3.15 -10.59 -6.39
CA THR A 231 -2.81 -9.27 -5.87
C THR A 231 -3.87 -8.30 -6.36
N MET A 232 -4.45 -7.55 -5.45
CA MET A 232 -5.50 -6.58 -5.74
C MET A 232 -4.92 -5.17 -5.69
N THR A 233 -5.28 -4.33 -6.66
CA THR A 233 -4.97 -2.90 -6.70
C THR A 233 -6.28 -2.15 -6.82
N PHE A 234 -6.61 -1.32 -5.85
CA PHE A 234 -7.83 -0.53 -5.83
C PHE A 234 -7.70 0.67 -6.77
N ASN A 235 -8.76 0.97 -7.51
CA ASN A 235 -8.78 2.13 -8.40
C ASN A 235 -8.73 3.43 -7.56
N GLY A 236 -7.74 4.29 -7.83
CA GLY A 236 -7.57 5.55 -7.11
C GLY A 236 -6.53 5.53 -5.98
N SER A 237 -6.09 4.37 -5.50
CA SER A 237 -5.10 4.24 -4.42
C SER A 237 -3.63 4.25 -4.87
N GLY A 238 -3.36 4.63 -6.10
CA GLY A 238 -2.01 4.63 -6.66
C GLY A 238 -1.47 3.21 -6.90
N GLU A 239 -0.24 2.95 -6.49
CA GLU A 239 0.43 1.64 -6.69
C GLU A 239 0.29 0.69 -5.48
N GLN A 240 -0.52 1.05 -4.48
CA GLN A 240 -0.68 0.20 -3.30
C GLN A 240 -1.40 -1.10 -3.67
N THR A 241 -0.77 -2.22 -3.33
CA THR A 241 -1.26 -3.55 -3.66
C THR A 241 -1.59 -4.34 -2.40
N VAL A 242 -2.67 -5.12 -2.45
CA VAL A 242 -3.17 -5.94 -1.36
C VAL A 242 -3.18 -7.41 -1.79
N PRO A 243 -2.48 -8.32 -1.08
CA PRO A 243 -2.53 -9.74 -1.38
C PRO A 243 -3.88 -10.35 -1.01
N GLY A 244 -4.34 -11.31 -1.80
CA GLY A 244 -5.58 -12.01 -1.56
C GLY A 244 -5.54 -13.47 -2.00
N LYS A 245 -6.53 -14.23 -1.56
CA LYS A 245 -6.75 -15.62 -1.95
C LYS A 245 -8.20 -15.80 -2.35
N VAL A 246 -8.45 -16.35 -3.52
CA VAL A 246 -9.80 -16.75 -3.96
C VAL A 246 -10.26 -17.93 -3.08
N ILE A 247 -11.38 -17.75 -2.39
CA ILE A 247 -11.94 -18.77 -1.48
C ILE A 247 -13.22 -19.40 -2.05
N GLN A 248 -13.91 -18.71 -2.96
CA GLN A 248 -15.16 -19.19 -3.53
C GLN A 248 -15.31 -18.67 -4.96
N VAL A 249 -15.85 -19.49 -5.86
CA VAL A 249 -16.27 -19.09 -7.21
C VAL A 249 -17.63 -19.70 -7.50
N LYS A 250 -18.59 -18.85 -7.89
CA LYS A 250 -19.94 -19.29 -8.27
C LYS A 250 -20.26 -18.80 -9.68
N THR A 251 -20.67 -19.72 -10.54
CA THR A 251 -21.13 -19.40 -11.91
C THR A 251 -22.61 -19.72 -12.00
N GLY A 252 -23.41 -18.73 -12.34
CA GLY A 252 -24.84 -18.87 -12.55
C GLY A 252 -25.18 -19.53 -13.90
N GLU A 253 -26.43 -19.92 -14.08
CA GLU A 253 -26.94 -20.57 -15.30
C GLU A 253 -26.77 -19.69 -16.55
N ASN A 254 -26.79 -18.37 -16.40
CA ASN A 254 -26.53 -17.39 -17.46
C ASN A 254 -25.05 -17.20 -17.78
N GLY A 255 -24.15 -17.91 -17.10
CA GLY A 255 -22.70 -17.79 -17.23
C GLY A 255 -22.08 -16.58 -16.52
N ALA A 256 -22.86 -15.80 -15.75
CA ALA A 256 -22.32 -14.76 -14.89
C ALA A 256 -21.55 -15.39 -13.75
N THR A 257 -20.35 -14.92 -13.49
CA THR A 257 -19.44 -15.49 -12.48
C THR A 257 -19.16 -14.47 -11.39
N MET A 258 -19.23 -14.90 -10.15
CA MET A 258 -18.80 -14.19 -8.96
C MET A 258 -17.63 -14.93 -8.33
N ALA A 259 -16.63 -14.20 -7.88
CA ALA A 259 -15.52 -14.72 -7.09
C ALA A 259 -15.40 -13.97 -5.76
N VAL A 260 -15.14 -14.71 -4.68
CA VAL A 260 -14.85 -14.13 -3.37
C VAL A 260 -13.35 -14.24 -3.10
N ILE A 261 -12.74 -13.11 -2.85
CA ILE A 261 -11.32 -13.00 -2.52
C ILE A 261 -11.18 -12.59 -1.06
N GLN A 262 -10.51 -13.41 -0.28
CA GLN A 262 -10.18 -13.15 1.12
C GLN A 262 -8.83 -12.46 1.26
N SER A 263 -8.75 -11.47 2.15
CA SER A 263 -7.50 -10.82 2.53
C SER A 263 -7.46 -10.50 4.03
N THR A 264 -6.24 -10.33 4.55
CA THR A 264 -5.98 -9.87 5.92
C THR A 264 -5.18 -8.56 5.95
N SER A 265 -4.87 -8.02 4.77
CA SER A 265 -4.15 -6.74 4.66
C SER A 265 -5.16 -5.60 4.63
N VAL A 266 -5.07 -4.71 5.61
CA VAL A 266 -5.97 -3.56 5.75
C VAL A 266 -5.27 -2.30 5.28
N THR A 267 -5.98 -1.49 4.50
CA THR A 267 -5.55 -0.17 4.01
C THR A 267 -6.70 0.82 4.20
N ALA A 268 -6.46 2.11 4.00
CA ALA A 268 -7.53 3.12 4.04
C ALA A 268 -8.68 2.76 3.07
N ASP A 269 -8.35 2.35 1.83
CA ASP A 269 -9.37 2.00 0.82
C ASP A 269 -10.20 0.78 1.23
N THR A 270 -9.57 -0.20 1.90
CA THR A 270 -10.29 -1.42 2.30
C THR A 270 -11.23 -1.21 3.47
N VAL A 271 -11.15 -0.11 4.21
CA VAL A 271 -12.05 0.20 5.33
C VAL A 271 -13.07 1.28 5.00
N SER A 272 -12.76 2.22 4.10
CA SER A 272 -13.59 3.40 3.80
C SER A 272 -14.63 3.15 2.71
N HIS A 273 -14.40 2.22 1.80
CA HIS A 273 -15.33 1.97 0.68
C HIS A 273 -16.22 0.75 0.93
N ARG A 274 -17.46 0.79 0.41
CA ARG A 274 -18.35 -0.37 0.37
C ARG A 274 -18.22 -1.12 -0.95
N THR A 275 -18.12 -0.40 -2.04
CA THR A 275 -17.90 -0.92 -3.39
C THR A 275 -16.60 -0.38 -3.94
N ALA A 276 -15.91 -1.17 -4.75
CA ALA A 276 -14.68 -0.74 -5.38
C ALA A 276 -14.47 -1.41 -6.73
N GLY A 277 -13.91 -0.63 -7.66
CA GLY A 277 -13.25 -1.17 -8.83
C GLY A 277 -11.85 -1.64 -8.46
N VAL A 278 -11.53 -2.89 -8.76
CA VAL A 278 -10.26 -3.52 -8.38
C VAL A 278 -9.65 -4.21 -9.59
N ARG A 279 -8.39 -3.91 -9.84
CA ARG A 279 -7.55 -4.71 -10.71
C ARG A 279 -7.02 -5.92 -9.92
N VAL A 280 -7.35 -7.10 -10.40
CA VAL A 280 -6.90 -8.38 -9.82
C VAL A 280 -5.80 -8.95 -10.71
N ASP A 281 -4.57 -9.01 -10.19
CA ASP A 281 -3.42 -9.62 -10.83
C ASP A 281 -3.22 -11.05 -10.31
N PHE A 282 -3.24 -12.06 -11.18
CA PHE A 282 -3.19 -13.48 -10.79
C PHE A 282 -1.79 -14.00 -10.57
N SER A 283 -0.90 -13.75 -11.50
CA SER A 283 0.51 -14.12 -11.37
C SER A 283 1.35 -13.26 -12.29
N SER A 284 2.42 -12.71 -11.76
CA SER A 284 3.45 -12.08 -12.56
C SER A 284 4.66 -12.99 -12.64
N TYR A 285 5.02 -13.39 -13.85
CA TYR A 285 6.27 -14.10 -14.07
C TYR A 285 7.34 -13.11 -14.52
N LYS A 286 8.44 -13.04 -13.79
CA LYS A 286 9.66 -12.34 -14.22
C LYS A 286 10.64 -13.38 -14.75
N GLY A 287 11.16 -13.16 -15.96
CA GLY A 287 12.10 -14.09 -16.56
C GLY A 287 12.61 -13.61 -17.91
N LEU A 288 13.42 -14.46 -18.53
CA LEU A 288 13.97 -14.25 -19.87
C LEU A 288 12.96 -14.73 -20.90
N ARG A 289 12.62 -13.86 -21.88
CA ARG A 289 11.75 -14.21 -22.97
C ARG A 289 12.58 -14.84 -24.08
N ILE A 290 12.24 -16.05 -24.49
CA ILE A 290 12.84 -16.74 -25.63
C ILE A 290 11.78 -17.06 -26.69
N PRO A 291 12.05 -16.88 -27.98
CA PRO A 291 11.15 -17.31 -29.05
C PRO A 291 10.89 -18.83 -28.98
N ARG A 292 9.67 -19.27 -29.28
CA ARG A 292 9.35 -20.71 -29.30
C ARG A 292 10.27 -21.51 -30.22
N LYS A 293 10.66 -20.91 -31.35
CA LYS A 293 11.55 -21.51 -32.35
C LYS A 293 12.97 -21.79 -31.81
N ALA A 294 13.39 -21.11 -30.74
CA ALA A 294 14.71 -21.30 -30.15
C ALA A 294 14.79 -22.51 -29.21
N LEU A 295 13.65 -23.02 -28.71
CA LEU A 295 13.63 -24.13 -27.77
C LEU A 295 14.13 -25.42 -28.44
N ARG A 296 15.01 -26.13 -27.77
CA ARG A 296 15.54 -27.45 -28.17
C ARG A 296 15.43 -28.41 -27.00
N ILE A 297 15.43 -29.70 -27.31
CA ILE A 297 15.48 -30.78 -26.31
C ILE A 297 16.74 -31.58 -26.63
N LEU A 298 17.63 -31.63 -25.66
CA LEU A 298 18.87 -32.42 -25.73
C LEU A 298 18.93 -33.33 -24.48
N ASP A 299 19.06 -34.62 -24.68
CA ASP A 299 19.12 -35.65 -23.63
C ASP A 299 17.95 -35.52 -22.62
N GLY A 300 16.75 -35.22 -23.11
CA GLY A 300 15.53 -35.03 -22.31
C GLY A 300 15.43 -33.68 -21.57
N GLN A 301 16.43 -32.79 -21.69
CA GLN A 301 16.47 -31.51 -21.07
C GLN A 301 16.01 -30.39 -22.05
N LYS A 302 15.16 -29.51 -21.59
CA LYS A 302 14.76 -28.31 -22.36
C LYS A 302 15.85 -27.25 -22.26
N GLY A 303 16.25 -26.68 -23.39
CA GLY A 303 17.30 -25.68 -23.44
C GLY A 303 17.26 -24.86 -24.73
N VAL A 304 18.22 -23.97 -24.85
CA VAL A 304 18.48 -23.16 -26.05
C VAL A 304 19.96 -23.21 -26.39
N TYR A 305 20.27 -23.05 -27.67
CA TYR A 305 21.64 -22.79 -28.04
C TYR A 305 21.94 -21.30 -27.99
N VAL A 306 23.10 -20.96 -27.40
CA VAL A 306 23.58 -19.58 -27.31
C VAL A 306 24.96 -19.46 -27.96
N LYS A 307 25.26 -18.25 -28.45
CA LYS A 307 26.59 -17.91 -28.92
C LYS A 307 27.49 -17.62 -27.70
N SER A 308 28.57 -18.36 -27.57
CA SER A 308 29.57 -18.17 -26.51
C SER A 308 30.96 -18.02 -27.15
N GLY A 309 31.37 -16.78 -27.37
CA GLY A 309 32.58 -16.48 -28.15
C GLY A 309 32.46 -16.98 -29.59
N TYR A 310 33.35 -17.87 -29.99
CA TYR A 310 33.40 -18.50 -31.33
C TYR A 310 32.74 -19.89 -31.39
N SER A 311 31.95 -20.25 -30.38
CA SER A 311 31.28 -21.55 -30.34
C SER A 311 29.83 -21.46 -29.89
N VAL A 312 29.06 -22.49 -30.25
CA VAL A 312 27.70 -22.70 -29.78
C VAL A 312 27.75 -23.43 -28.42
N ARG A 313 26.92 -23.00 -27.48
CA ARG A 313 26.72 -23.66 -26.18
C ARG A 313 25.25 -23.97 -25.95
N PHE A 314 24.97 -25.19 -25.46
CA PHE A 314 23.64 -25.53 -25.00
C PHE A 314 23.46 -25.08 -23.56
N LYS A 315 22.38 -24.30 -23.30
CA LYS A 315 22.02 -23.86 -21.97
C LYS A 315 20.63 -24.32 -21.63
N THR A 316 20.47 -24.91 -20.46
CA THR A 316 19.16 -25.39 -19.99
C THR A 316 18.26 -24.22 -19.61
N VAL A 317 16.94 -24.41 -19.76
CA VAL A 317 15.92 -23.42 -19.39
C VAL A 317 14.86 -24.06 -18.50
N ASP A 318 14.43 -23.31 -17.48
CA ASP A 318 13.27 -23.60 -16.65
C ASP A 318 12.12 -22.69 -17.12
N ILE A 319 11.10 -23.29 -17.76
CA ILE A 319 9.99 -22.56 -18.36
C ILE A 319 8.97 -22.24 -17.27
N LEU A 320 8.79 -20.93 -16.99
CA LEU A 320 7.80 -20.41 -16.06
C LEU A 320 6.43 -20.19 -16.71
N TYR A 321 6.43 -19.81 -18.00
CA TYR A 321 5.21 -19.51 -18.72
C TYR A 321 5.36 -19.79 -20.22
N THR A 322 4.28 -20.25 -20.83
CA THR A 322 4.21 -20.52 -22.29
C THR A 322 3.25 -19.51 -22.94
N GLY A 323 3.81 -18.57 -23.69
CA GLY A 323 3.03 -17.62 -24.50
C GLY A 323 2.68 -18.16 -25.88
N SER A 324 2.02 -17.35 -26.72
CA SER A 324 1.64 -17.73 -28.09
C SER A 324 2.87 -17.98 -28.98
N ASP A 325 3.88 -17.12 -28.90
CA ASP A 325 5.07 -17.10 -29.76
C ASP A 325 6.40 -17.20 -29.00
N TYR A 326 6.37 -17.32 -27.66
CA TYR A 326 7.55 -17.33 -26.79
C TYR A 326 7.35 -18.22 -25.57
N TYR A 327 8.47 -18.50 -24.91
CA TYR A 327 8.52 -19.02 -23.55
C TYR A 327 9.13 -17.96 -22.62
N LEU A 328 8.63 -17.87 -21.38
CA LEU A 328 9.28 -17.11 -20.33
C LEU A 328 10.03 -18.09 -19.42
N CYS A 329 11.32 -17.92 -19.31
CA CYS A 329 12.20 -18.80 -18.56
C CYS A 329 12.70 -18.11 -17.30
N ARG A 330 12.91 -18.87 -16.22
CA ARG A 330 13.47 -18.37 -14.98
C ARG A 330 14.86 -17.78 -15.22
N THR A 331 15.11 -16.59 -14.65
CA THR A 331 16.45 -16.01 -14.62
C THR A 331 17.20 -16.63 -13.45
N GLN A 332 18.32 -17.30 -13.74
CA GLN A 332 19.22 -17.79 -12.68
C GLN A 332 20.60 -17.14 -12.88
N TYR A 333 21.22 -16.75 -11.77
CA TYR A 333 22.51 -16.03 -11.79
C TYR A 333 23.68 -16.93 -11.38
N SER A 334 23.43 -18.21 -11.09
CA SER A 334 24.37 -19.06 -10.35
C SER A 334 25.03 -20.19 -11.16
N SER A 335 24.71 -20.36 -12.44
CA SER A 335 25.25 -21.48 -13.22
C SER A 335 25.60 -21.09 -14.66
N SER A 336 26.81 -21.46 -15.11
CA SER A 336 27.24 -21.26 -16.49
C SER A 336 26.49 -22.14 -17.50
N SER A 337 25.81 -23.21 -17.03
CA SER A 337 25.03 -24.15 -17.84
C SER A 337 23.57 -23.71 -18.07
N GLN A 338 23.13 -22.62 -17.44
CA GLN A 338 21.77 -22.10 -17.57
C GLN A 338 21.73 -20.78 -18.30
N LEU A 339 20.58 -20.50 -18.93
CA LEU A 339 20.37 -19.25 -19.68
C LEU A 339 20.45 -18.03 -18.78
N SER A 340 21.26 -17.04 -19.16
CA SER A 340 21.51 -15.79 -18.48
C SER A 340 21.02 -14.59 -19.28
N PHE A 341 20.86 -13.41 -18.64
CA PHE A 341 20.33 -12.20 -19.26
C PHE A 341 21.11 -11.66 -20.46
N LEU A 342 22.42 -11.89 -20.51
CA LEU A 342 23.30 -11.41 -21.58
C LEU A 342 23.61 -12.47 -22.64
N ASP A 343 22.96 -13.63 -22.61
CA ASP A 343 23.21 -14.67 -23.59
C ASP A 343 22.55 -14.34 -24.94
N GLU A 344 23.31 -14.49 -26.02
CA GLU A 344 22.82 -14.37 -27.40
C GLU A 344 22.19 -15.70 -27.85
N VAL A 345 20.85 -15.78 -27.81
CA VAL A 345 20.11 -16.99 -28.16
C VAL A 345 20.06 -17.17 -29.67
N ILE A 346 20.45 -18.37 -30.14
CA ILE A 346 20.38 -18.75 -31.55
C ILE A 346 18.97 -19.26 -31.83
N VAL A 347 18.20 -18.51 -32.63
CA VAL A 347 16.83 -18.85 -32.98
C VAL A 347 16.74 -19.82 -34.16
N GLU A 348 17.60 -19.63 -35.16
CA GLU A 348 17.65 -20.42 -36.38
C GLU A 348 19.07 -20.90 -36.66
N GLY A 349 19.22 -22.13 -37.09
CA GLY A 349 20.49 -22.74 -37.44
C GLY A 349 20.33 -24.22 -37.74
N THR A 350 21.10 -24.72 -38.72
CA THR A 350 21.16 -26.15 -39.08
C THR A 350 22.26 -26.87 -38.30
N ASP A 351 21.97 -28.09 -37.89
CA ASP A 351 22.94 -29.00 -37.25
C ASP A 351 23.64 -28.36 -36.02
N LEU A 352 22.86 -27.70 -35.14
CA LEU A 352 23.37 -27.11 -33.93
C LEU A 352 23.69 -28.21 -32.91
N TYR A 353 24.94 -28.18 -32.39
CA TYR A 353 25.38 -29.01 -31.28
C TYR A 353 26.31 -28.21 -30.33
N ASP A 354 26.46 -28.72 -29.13
CA ASP A 354 27.32 -28.08 -28.13
C ASP A 354 28.79 -28.13 -28.54
N GLY A 355 29.45 -26.96 -28.56
CA GLY A 355 30.83 -26.85 -29.05
C GLY A 355 30.97 -26.56 -30.56
N LYS A 356 29.87 -26.49 -31.34
CA LYS A 356 29.95 -26.18 -32.77
C LYS A 356 30.67 -24.84 -32.97
N PRO A 357 31.73 -24.77 -33.84
CA PRO A 357 32.37 -23.50 -34.13
C PRO A 357 31.47 -22.61 -34.96
N ILE A 358 31.47 -21.33 -34.64
CA ILE A 358 30.78 -20.27 -35.38
C ILE A 358 31.87 -19.54 -36.18
N ASN A 359 31.81 -19.59 -37.49
CA ASN A 359 32.69 -18.78 -38.32
C ASN A 359 32.24 -17.32 -38.20
N PRO A 360 33.19 -16.38 -38.06
CA PRO A 360 32.90 -14.92 -37.92
C PRO A 360 32.15 -14.34 -39.10
#